data_8f9962a74e03a4b27e526681cbcf8c35
#
_entry.id   8f9962a74e03a4b27e526681cbcf8c35
#
_cell.length_a   1.000
_cell.length_b   1.000
_cell.length_c   1.000
_cell.angle_alpha   90.00
_cell.angle_beta   90.00
_cell.angle_gamma   90.00
#
_symmetry.space_group_name_H-M   'P 1'
#
loop_
_entity.id
_entity.type
_entity.pdbx_description
1 polymer ?
#
loop_
_entity_poly.entity_id
_entity_poly.type
_entity_poly.pdbx_seq_one_letter_code
_entity_poly.pdbx_strand_id
1 'polypeptide(L)'
;MFIKEVASSLYAWDLADEGIATIADNLQERANCNCMYLVGVMHYEKRPLTSLYYTHNTKRKFYLPENSRAYYRLNMDSFKNTKLKSCFTERDFLKGVDWLDVLTEEARKRGMKTGVELSHTIFDTNIAREQYPEMMQRDVNGGIVKDLQGLLCPNHPDVHEFQRAMFYDSVKNHDVDIVQTCLLTFGAGQPVKAPWFFAPWMDIENPSMGAILGLADGGCFCEHCRAKAIKWGYDWERIVHDMKTIHAIAHATPYAFQDYLMENNLTLGSNLTDCMLYIEYPGLLDFIKFRIQSITELFADIYKSVHEAKPGIDFRYNNHVRYPEYTGISFKDIAPYVDSVRESDYSEQRGAPDKFVFKRNTLHKIRRGIGFDKDLISALAVRPNATPELIRESLGVLAQCGIDGLSLGHYDGAHMEHLDAIKQGMSEYNITIVK
;
A
#
# COMPACT_ATOMS: atom_id res chain seq x y z
N MET A 1 -19.11 16.39 11.05
CA MET A 1 -18.64 14.99 11.09
C MET A 1 -17.59 14.83 12.17
N PHE A 2 -17.57 13.70 12.88
CA PHE A 2 -16.53 13.41 13.87
C PHE A 2 -15.53 12.39 13.29
N ILE A 3 -14.25 12.63 13.50
CA ILE A 3 -13.15 11.73 13.10
C ILE A 3 -12.21 11.50 14.29
N LYS A 4 -11.47 10.39 14.26
CA LYS A 4 -10.55 9.99 15.33
C LYS A 4 -9.10 10.44 15.07
N GLU A 5 -8.77 10.70 13.79
CA GLU A 5 -7.39 10.84 13.38
C GLU A 5 -7.24 11.84 12.21
N VAL A 6 -6.22 12.67 12.30
CA VAL A 6 -5.60 13.38 11.19
C VAL A 6 -4.11 13.10 11.26
N ALA A 7 -3.58 12.35 10.29
CA ALA A 7 -2.23 11.83 10.32
C ALA A 7 -1.40 12.31 9.13
N SER A 8 -0.08 12.36 9.28
CA SER A 8 0.87 12.57 8.19
C SER A 8 2.02 11.57 8.26
N SER A 9 2.45 11.09 7.09
CA SER A 9 3.62 10.20 6.98
C SER A 9 4.89 11.02 6.84
N LEU A 10 5.93 10.61 7.57
CA LEU A 10 7.23 11.25 7.63
C LEU A 10 8.32 10.26 7.20
N TYR A 11 9.32 10.78 6.54
CA TYR A 11 10.54 10.03 6.30
C TYR A 11 11.60 10.37 7.35
N ALA A 12 12.53 9.45 7.58
CA ALA A 12 13.63 9.68 8.51
C ALA A 12 14.47 10.91 8.17
N TRP A 13 14.62 11.21 6.88
CA TRP A 13 15.34 12.41 6.44
C TRP A 13 14.60 13.73 6.70
N ASP A 14 13.26 13.71 6.80
CA ASP A 14 12.51 14.89 7.24
C ASP A 14 12.89 15.22 8.69
N LEU A 15 12.89 14.19 9.54
CA LEU A 15 13.26 14.33 10.95
C LEU A 15 14.69 14.79 11.14
N ALA A 16 15.63 14.27 10.33
CA ALA A 16 17.04 14.63 10.39
C ALA A 16 17.34 16.05 9.88
N ASP A 17 16.62 16.49 8.86
CA ASP A 17 16.91 17.76 8.19
C ASP A 17 16.16 18.95 8.77
N GLU A 18 14.87 18.83 9.02
CA GLU A 18 14.03 19.91 9.53
C GLU A 18 13.89 19.85 11.06
N GLY A 19 13.90 18.66 11.62
CA GLY A 19 13.74 18.40 13.03
C GLY A 19 12.30 18.12 13.43
N ILE A 20 12.12 17.06 14.21
CA ILE A 20 10.80 16.53 14.55
C ILE A 20 9.91 17.55 15.26
N ALA A 21 10.45 18.43 16.10
CA ALA A 21 9.67 19.43 16.83
C ALA A 21 9.03 20.43 15.86
N THR A 22 9.80 20.95 14.90
CA THR A 22 9.31 21.89 13.86
C THR A 22 8.23 21.24 13.00
N ILE A 23 8.45 19.97 12.60
CA ILE A 23 7.47 19.20 11.83
C ILE A 23 6.18 19.04 12.61
N ALA A 24 6.26 18.65 13.87
CA ALA A 24 5.10 18.45 14.72
C ALA A 24 4.33 19.77 14.95
N ASP A 25 5.03 20.90 15.14
CA ASP A 25 4.40 22.23 15.22
C ASP A 25 3.60 22.54 13.94
N ASN A 26 4.23 22.40 12.77
CA ASN A 26 3.57 22.63 11.48
C ASN A 26 2.32 21.73 11.31
N LEU A 27 2.43 20.47 11.63
CA LEU A 27 1.32 19.52 11.48
C LEU A 27 0.16 19.80 12.45
N GLN A 28 0.46 20.09 13.72
CA GLN A 28 -0.57 20.38 14.72
C GLN A 28 -1.22 21.75 14.47
N GLU A 29 -0.44 22.79 14.26
CA GLU A 29 -0.95 24.17 14.16
C GLU A 29 -1.67 24.42 12.84
N ARG A 30 -1.18 23.87 11.72
CA ARG A 30 -1.68 24.14 10.38
C ARG A 30 -2.71 23.15 9.87
N ALA A 31 -2.60 21.88 10.27
CA ALA A 31 -3.46 20.81 9.74
C ALA A 31 -4.29 20.08 10.82
N ASN A 32 -4.22 20.52 12.08
CA ASN A 32 -4.85 19.84 13.21
C ASN A 32 -4.44 18.35 13.34
N CYS A 33 -3.22 17.98 12.92
CA CYS A 33 -2.77 16.60 13.04
C CYS A 33 -2.67 16.17 14.50
N ASN A 34 -3.15 14.97 14.78
CA ASN A 34 -3.05 14.31 16.07
C ASN A 34 -2.35 12.95 15.99
N CYS A 35 -1.77 12.63 14.81
CA CYS A 35 -1.03 11.40 14.58
C CYS A 35 0.12 11.62 13.59
N MET A 36 1.25 10.95 13.83
CA MET A 36 2.42 10.96 12.94
C MET A 36 2.89 9.54 12.66
N TYR A 37 3.26 9.26 11.39
CA TYR A 37 3.80 7.99 10.96
C TYR A 37 5.24 8.12 10.51
N LEU A 38 6.08 7.17 10.89
CA LEU A 38 7.34 6.97 10.20
C LEU A 38 7.15 5.97 9.04
N VAL A 39 7.65 6.29 7.85
CA VAL A 39 7.92 5.28 6.83
C VAL A 39 9.14 4.49 7.30
N GLY A 40 8.87 3.42 8.04
CA GLY A 40 9.88 2.67 8.80
C GLY A 40 10.76 1.79 7.95
N VAL A 41 10.20 1.18 6.90
CA VAL A 41 10.96 0.42 5.91
C VAL A 41 10.60 0.93 4.53
N MET A 42 11.58 1.47 3.82
CA MET A 42 11.38 2.00 2.49
C MET A 42 11.19 0.86 1.49
N HIS A 43 10.12 0.93 0.72
CA HIS A 43 9.99 0.17 -0.50
C HIS A 43 10.89 0.75 -1.60
N TYR A 44 10.83 0.16 -2.78
CA TYR A 44 11.65 0.56 -3.90
C TYR A 44 11.28 1.96 -4.43
N GLU A 45 12.27 2.86 -4.48
CA GLU A 45 12.15 4.16 -5.13
C GLU A 45 13.37 4.40 -6.02
N LYS A 46 13.18 4.39 -7.32
CA LYS A 46 14.24 4.64 -8.30
C LYS A 46 14.55 6.12 -8.53
N ARG A 47 13.57 6.96 -8.22
CA ARG A 47 13.71 8.38 -8.51
C ARG A 47 14.40 9.06 -7.35
N PRO A 48 15.36 9.93 -7.61
CA PRO A 48 15.78 10.85 -6.57
C PRO A 48 14.57 11.70 -6.17
N LEU A 49 14.32 11.78 -4.87
CA LEU A 49 13.36 12.73 -4.33
C LEU A 49 13.94 14.12 -4.53
N THR A 50 13.29 14.93 -5.34
CA THR A 50 13.78 16.23 -5.78
C THR A 50 13.20 17.36 -4.93
N SER A 51 13.67 18.57 -5.15
CA SER A 51 13.11 19.78 -4.50
C SER A 51 11.61 19.99 -4.72
N LEU A 52 10.99 19.29 -5.67
CA LEU A 52 9.53 19.25 -5.82
C LEU A 52 8.85 18.53 -4.64
N TYR A 53 9.57 17.63 -3.97
CA TYR A 53 9.10 16.93 -2.78
C TYR A 53 9.54 17.62 -1.49
N TYR A 54 10.60 18.44 -1.53
CA TYR A 54 11.18 19.12 -0.37
C TYR A 54 10.99 20.64 -0.46
N THR A 55 9.76 21.07 -0.60
CA THR A 55 9.46 22.50 -0.79
C THR A 55 9.87 23.36 0.41
N HIS A 56 9.85 22.78 1.60
CA HIS A 56 10.23 23.45 2.87
C HIS A 56 11.57 22.98 3.44
N ASN A 57 12.18 21.92 2.92
CA ASN A 57 13.50 21.46 3.36
C ASN A 57 14.61 22.27 2.68
N THR A 58 15.36 23.05 3.44
CA THR A 58 16.44 23.89 2.93
C THR A 58 17.80 23.19 2.89
N LYS A 59 17.96 22.06 3.54
CA LYS A 59 19.24 21.35 3.66
C LYS A 59 19.54 20.47 2.44
N ARG A 60 18.52 19.80 1.87
CA ARG A 60 18.71 18.88 0.75
C ARG A 60 17.83 19.25 -0.42
N LYS A 61 18.43 19.27 -1.61
CA LYS A 61 17.72 19.49 -2.87
C LYS A 61 17.20 18.20 -3.46
N PHE A 62 17.81 17.07 -3.14
CA PHE A 62 17.33 15.75 -3.48
C PHE A 62 17.86 14.72 -2.49
N TYR A 63 17.17 13.57 -2.44
CA TYR A 63 17.57 12.40 -1.68
C TYR A 63 17.29 11.15 -2.52
N LEU A 64 18.23 10.20 -2.53
CA LEU A 64 18.04 8.88 -3.12
C LEU A 64 17.87 7.87 -1.97
N PRO A 65 16.66 7.34 -1.77
CA PRO A 65 16.40 6.40 -0.69
C PRO A 65 17.20 5.11 -0.81
N GLU A 66 17.41 4.46 0.30
CA GLU A 66 17.93 3.09 0.35
C GLU A 66 16.74 2.12 0.38
N ASN A 67 16.67 1.25 -0.63
CA ASN A 67 15.59 0.27 -0.70
C ASN A 67 15.79 -0.85 0.33
N SER A 68 14.69 -1.35 0.87
CA SER A 68 14.67 -2.45 1.85
C SER A 68 15.48 -2.19 3.13
N ARG A 69 15.75 -0.93 3.44
CA ARG A 69 16.41 -0.53 4.67
C ARG A 69 15.39 -0.05 5.70
N ALA A 70 15.62 -0.43 6.95
CA ALA A 70 14.87 0.08 8.08
C ALA A 70 15.49 1.39 8.60
N TYR A 71 14.64 2.31 9.01
CA TYR A 71 15.02 3.59 9.64
C TYR A 71 14.77 3.58 11.14
N TYR A 72 14.57 2.41 11.71
CA TYR A 72 14.45 2.16 13.14
C TYR A 72 15.26 0.91 13.50
N ARG A 73 15.56 0.73 14.77
CA ARG A 73 16.43 -0.38 15.23
C ARG A 73 15.65 -1.69 15.22
N LEU A 74 16.16 -2.67 14.47
CA LEU A 74 15.63 -4.02 14.40
C LEU A 74 16.26 -4.90 15.49
N ASN A 75 15.42 -5.67 16.18
CA ASN A 75 15.91 -6.75 17.04
C ASN A 75 16.06 -8.03 16.18
N MET A 76 17.29 -8.39 15.88
CA MET A 76 17.60 -9.52 15.01
C MET A 76 17.09 -10.87 15.51
N ASP A 77 16.80 -11.00 16.80
CA ASP A 77 16.19 -12.22 17.36
C ASP A 77 14.77 -12.47 16.82
N SER A 78 14.07 -11.41 16.44
CA SER A 78 12.75 -11.51 15.79
C SER A 78 12.82 -12.22 14.44
N PHE A 79 13.98 -12.20 13.77
CA PHE A 79 14.21 -12.74 12.43
C PHE A 79 14.97 -14.08 12.41
N LYS A 80 15.10 -14.75 13.55
CA LYS A 80 15.88 -16.00 13.64
C LYS A 80 15.34 -17.16 12.82
N ASN A 81 14.05 -17.16 12.51
CA ASN A 81 13.35 -18.22 11.79
C ASN A 81 13.23 -17.96 10.28
N THR A 82 13.86 -16.93 9.75
CA THR A 82 13.87 -16.60 8.32
C THR A 82 15.29 -16.31 7.84
N LYS A 83 15.56 -16.62 6.59
CA LYS A 83 16.82 -16.24 5.94
C LYS A 83 16.86 -14.77 5.53
N LEU A 84 15.68 -14.17 5.30
CA LEU A 84 15.55 -12.75 4.95
C LEU A 84 15.81 -11.87 6.16
N LYS A 85 16.57 -10.79 5.93
CA LYS A 85 16.87 -9.80 6.97
C LYS A 85 16.84 -8.42 6.37
N SER A 86 16.05 -7.51 6.95
CA SER A 86 16.22 -6.10 6.70
C SER A 86 17.49 -5.60 7.39
N CYS A 87 18.15 -4.67 6.75
CA CYS A 87 19.30 -4.00 7.32
C CYS A 87 18.91 -2.58 7.76
N PHE A 88 19.60 -2.08 8.75
CA PHE A 88 19.49 -0.69 9.15
C PHE A 88 20.06 0.23 8.06
N THR A 89 19.61 1.48 8.00
CA THR A 89 20.16 2.46 7.06
C THR A 89 21.65 2.69 7.31
N GLU A 90 22.42 2.78 6.23
CA GLU A 90 23.87 3.06 6.26
C GLU A 90 24.18 4.51 5.87
N ARG A 91 23.17 5.33 5.57
CA ARG A 91 23.38 6.74 5.22
C ARG A 91 23.97 7.50 6.39
N ASP A 92 25.10 8.19 6.19
CA ASP A 92 25.87 8.87 7.25
C ASP A 92 25.04 9.78 8.13
N PHE A 93 24.07 10.48 7.56
CA PHE A 93 23.22 11.42 8.30
C PHE A 93 21.98 10.79 8.95
N LEU A 94 21.74 9.48 8.72
CA LEU A 94 20.62 8.73 9.28
C LEU A 94 21.05 7.58 10.15
N LYS A 95 22.26 7.01 9.91
CA LYS A 95 22.74 5.82 10.62
C LYS A 95 22.92 6.06 12.11
N GLY A 96 22.71 5.01 12.90
CA GLY A 96 22.94 5.03 14.35
C GLY A 96 21.81 5.68 15.16
N VAL A 97 20.80 6.25 14.51
CA VAL A 97 19.64 6.87 15.18
C VAL A 97 18.41 6.01 14.97
N ASP A 98 17.71 5.68 16.03
CA ASP A 98 16.37 5.07 15.92
C ASP A 98 15.34 6.17 15.66
N TRP A 99 14.96 6.33 14.39
CA TRP A 99 14.05 7.41 13.97
C TRP A 99 12.61 7.16 14.41
N LEU A 100 12.25 5.92 14.71
CA LEU A 100 10.92 5.61 15.27
C LEU A 100 10.83 6.04 16.74
N ASP A 101 11.88 5.79 17.50
CA ASP A 101 11.95 6.30 18.89
C ASP A 101 11.95 7.83 18.92
N VAL A 102 12.73 8.50 18.06
CA VAL A 102 12.72 9.96 17.93
C VAL A 102 11.32 10.50 17.65
N LEU A 103 10.58 9.85 16.74
CA LEU A 103 9.22 10.25 16.41
C LEU A 103 8.26 9.98 17.59
N THR A 104 8.31 8.80 18.18
CA THR A 104 7.39 8.43 19.28
C THR A 104 7.60 9.27 20.52
N GLU A 105 8.83 9.54 20.91
CA GLU A 105 9.15 10.41 22.03
C GLU A 105 8.57 11.82 21.90
N GLU A 106 8.72 12.43 20.73
CA GLU A 106 8.18 13.77 20.49
C GLU A 106 6.65 13.77 20.40
N ALA A 107 6.07 12.76 19.74
CA ALA A 107 4.62 12.62 19.67
C ALA A 107 3.97 12.47 21.05
N ARG A 108 4.56 11.66 21.94
CA ARG A 108 4.06 11.50 23.32
C ARG A 108 4.08 12.79 24.13
N LYS A 109 5.13 13.60 23.99
CA LYS A 109 5.20 14.93 24.65
C LYS A 109 4.03 15.84 24.24
N ARG A 110 3.48 15.64 23.04
CA ARG A 110 2.43 16.46 22.43
C ARG A 110 1.04 15.82 22.51
N GLY A 111 0.92 14.64 23.12
CA GLY A 111 -0.32 13.89 23.15
C GLY A 111 -0.80 13.39 21.79
N MET A 112 0.13 13.18 20.84
CA MET A 112 -0.17 12.64 19.52
C MET A 112 -0.03 11.12 19.50
N LYS A 113 -0.83 10.47 18.64
CA LYS A 113 -0.65 9.06 18.27
C LYS A 113 0.55 8.89 17.35
N THR A 114 1.09 7.68 17.33
CA THR A 114 2.23 7.31 16.50
C THR A 114 1.95 6.07 15.68
N GLY A 115 2.51 6.04 14.48
CA GLY A 115 2.43 4.87 13.60
C GLY A 115 3.74 4.59 12.89
N VAL A 116 3.85 3.37 12.38
CA VAL A 116 4.92 2.97 11.48
C VAL A 116 4.33 2.31 10.25
N GLU A 117 4.83 2.69 9.07
CA GLU A 117 4.49 2.05 7.80
C GLU A 117 5.61 1.11 7.37
N LEU A 118 5.25 -0.12 7.05
CA LEU A 118 6.18 -1.18 6.67
C LEU A 118 5.91 -1.65 5.25
N SER A 119 6.94 -1.61 4.43
CA SER A 119 6.92 -2.17 3.07
C SER A 119 7.63 -3.52 3.06
N HIS A 120 6.93 -4.59 2.67
CA HIS A 120 7.34 -5.94 3.07
C HIS A 120 7.22 -7.03 2.00
N THR A 121 6.43 -6.86 0.94
CA THR A 121 6.46 -7.80 -0.22
C THR A 121 7.47 -7.39 -1.27
N ILE A 122 8.05 -6.21 -1.12
CA ILE A 122 9.01 -5.62 -2.03
C ILE A 122 10.38 -5.62 -1.36
N PHE A 123 11.37 -6.04 -2.11
CA PHE A 123 12.76 -6.05 -1.70
C PHE A 123 13.61 -5.35 -2.76
N ASP A 124 14.84 -4.97 -2.45
CA ASP A 124 15.72 -4.45 -3.49
C ASP A 124 15.88 -5.50 -4.61
N THR A 125 15.62 -5.09 -5.86
CA THR A 125 15.58 -6.02 -7.00
C THR A 125 16.90 -6.74 -7.21
N ASN A 126 18.03 -6.06 -7.01
CA ASN A 126 19.34 -6.67 -7.21
C ASN A 126 19.62 -7.64 -6.08
N ILE A 127 19.41 -7.23 -4.84
CA ILE A 127 19.57 -8.11 -3.67
C ILE A 127 18.67 -9.34 -3.78
N ALA A 128 17.40 -9.15 -4.14
CA ALA A 128 16.46 -10.26 -4.27
C ALA A 128 16.88 -11.25 -5.37
N ARG A 129 17.31 -10.76 -6.54
CA ARG A 129 17.77 -11.61 -7.65
C ARG A 129 19.08 -12.34 -7.37
N GLU A 130 20.01 -11.69 -6.68
CA GLU A 130 21.33 -12.24 -6.39
C GLU A 130 21.32 -13.19 -5.20
N GLN A 131 20.57 -12.85 -4.14
CA GLN A 131 20.65 -13.57 -2.87
C GLN A 131 19.44 -14.47 -2.60
N TYR A 132 18.26 -14.15 -3.16
CA TYR A 132 16.98 -14.84 -2.85
C TYR A 132 16.14 -15.12 -4.10
N PRO A 133 16.73 -15.58 -5.23
CA PRO A 133 15.98 -15.78 -6.47
C PRO A 133 14.86 -16.82 -6.35
N GLU A 134 14.98 -17.79 -5.44
CA GLU A 134 13.96 -18.79 -5.15
C GLU A 134 12.74 -18.24 -4.42
N MET A 135 12.89 -17.11 -3.73
CA MET A 135 11.82 -16.45 -2.98
C MET A 135 11.02 -15.45 -3.83
N MET A 136 11.53 -15.13 -5.03
CA MET A 136 10.84 -14.18 -5.91
C MET A 136 9.62 -14.81 -6.57
N GLN A 137 8.60 -13.97 -6.81
CA GLN A 137 7.40 -14.39 -7.52
C GLN A 137 7.73 -14.85 -8.94
N ARG A 138 7.05 -15.91 -9.37
CA ARG A 138 7.20 -16.52 -10.72
C ARG A 138 5.96 -16.26 -11.55
N ASP A 139 6.16 -15.87 -12.80
CA ASP A 139 5.10 -15.80 -13.80
C ASP A 139 4.63 -17.22 -14.20
N VAL A 140 3.59 -17.29 -15.01
CA VAL A 140 3.00 -18.56 -15.45
C VAL A 140 3.92 -19.41 -16.31
N ASN A 141 5.00 -18.86 -16.85
CA ASN A 141 6.04 -19.54 -17.63
C ASN A 141 7.25 -19.93 -16.78
N GLY A 142 7.22 -19.65 -15.46
CA GLY A 142 8.27 -19.97 -14.51
C GLY A 142 9.40 -18.93 -14.43
N GLY A 143 9.30 -17.83 -15.19
CA GLY A 143 10.23 -16.71 -15.12
C GLY A 143 10.01 -15.89 -13.84
N ILE A 144 11.03 -15.14 -13.40
CA ILE A 144 10.85 -14.14 -12.34
C ILE A 144 9.92 -13.05 -12.89
N VAL A 145 8.88 -12.72 -12.12
CA VAL A 145 7.95 -11.65 -12.46
C VAL A 145 8.72 -10.38 -12.78
N LYS A 146 8.50 -9.86 -13.98
CA LYS A 146 9.17 -8.65 -14.45
C LYS A 146 8.55 -7.43 -13.80
N ASP A 147 8.99 -7.19 -12.59
CA ASP A 147 8.69 -5.97 -11.86
C ASP A 147 9.99 -5.20 -11.59
N LEU A 148 9.90 -3.90 -11.55
CA LEU A 148 11.02 -3.04 -11.16
C LEU A 148 11.39 -3.23 -9.68
N GLN A 149 10.52 -3.86 -8.93
CA GLN A 149 10.61 -4.09 -7.51
C GLN A 149 10.79 -5.59 -7.28
N GLY A 150 11.75 -5.98 -6.47
CA GLY A 150 11.96 -7.38 -6.15
C GLY A 150 10.77 -7.95 -5.34
N LEU A 151 9.74 -8.39 -6.04
CA LEU A 151 8.54 -8.95 -5.42
C LEU A 151 8.83 -10.35 -4.87
N LEU A 152 8.69 -10.49 -3.57
CA LEU A 152 8.84 -11.77 -2.87
C LEU A 152 7.50 -12.51 -2.78
N CYS A 153 7.53 -13.84 -2.89
CA CYS A 153 6.32 -14.65 -2.82
C CYS A 153 5.81 -14.78 -1.38
N PRO A 154 4.61 -14.30 -1.04
CA PRO A 154 4.08 -14.37 0.32
C PRO A 154 3.82 -15.81 0.82
N ASN A 155 3.74 -16.79 -0.10
CA ASN A 155 3.59 -18.21 0.24
C ASN A 155 4.93 -18.94 0.46
N HIS A 156 6.06 -18.28 0.20
CA HIS A 156 7.36 -18.87 0.58
C HIS A 156 7.52 -18.79 2.10
N PRO A 157 7.89 -19.88 2.81
CA PRO A 157 7.95 -19.89 4.27
C PRO A 157 8.84 -18.79 4.86
N ASP A 158 10.05 -18.59 4.30
CA ASP A 158 10.95 -17.55 4.77
C ASP A 158 10.39 -16.14 4.55
N VAL A 159 9.66 -15.90 3.45
CA VAL A 159 9.03 -14.61 3.16
C VAL A 159 7.87 -14.35 4.11
N HIS A 160 7.02 -15.34 4.31
CA HIS A 160 5.89 -15.27 5.25
C HIS A 160 6.38 -14.94 6.67
N GLU A 161 7.40 -15.67 7.13
CA GLU A 161 7.99 -15.43 8.46
C GLU A 161 8.71 -14.09 8.55
N PHE A 162 9.40 -13.66 7.50
CA PHE A 162 10.02 -12.32 7.44
C PHE A 162 8.97 -11.21 7.59
N GLN A 163 7.87 -11.32 6.86
CA GLN A 163 6.79 -10.34 6.95
C GLN A 163 6.19 -10.31 8.36
N ARG A 164 5.86 -11.47 8.92
CA ARG A 164 5.38 -11.58 10.29
C ARG A 164 6.37 -10.95 11.30
N ALA A 165 7.65 -11.27 11.17
CA ALA A 165 8.70 -10.78 12.05
C ALA A 165 8.86 -9.26 11.99
N MET A 166 8.79 -8.66 10.80
CA MET A 166 8.85 -7.20 10.62
C MET A 166 7.76 -6.47 11.39
N PHE A 167 6.51 -6.94 11.27
CA PHE A 167 5.39 -6.34 11.99
C PHE A 167 5.49 -6.57 13.50
N TYR A 168 5.81 -7.79 13.92
CA TYR A 168 6.01 -8.12 15.34
C TYR A 168 7.09 -7.26 15.97
N ASP A 169 8.25 -7.15 15.31
CA ASP A 169 9.42 -6.44 15.80
C ASP A 169 9.13 -4.96 16.03
N SER A 170 8.52 -4.31 15.05
CA SER A 170 8.20 -2.88 15.12
C SER A 170 7.25 -2.55 16.27
N VAL A 171 6.28 -3.42 16.54
CA VAL A 171 5.29 -3.23 17.61
C VAL A 171 5.85 -3.61 18.99
N LYS A 172 6.67 -4.68 19.04
CA LYS A 172 7.22 -5.20 20.30
C LYS A 172 8.25 -4.29 20.91
N ASN A 173 9.06 -3.64 20.08
CA ASN A 173 10.24 -2.92 20.53
C ASN A 173 10.06 -1.39 20.51
N HIS A 174 8.93 -0.87 20.02
CA HIS A 174 8.68 0.57 19.94
C HIS A 174 7.28 0.94 20.46
N ASP A 175 7.15 2.15 20.98
CA ASP A 175 5.87 2.65 21.50
C ASP A 175 4.99 3.23 20.39
N VAL A 176 4.55 2.38 19.47
CA VAL A 176 3.63 2.75 18.40
C VAL A 176 2.19 2.39 18.75
N ASP A 177 1.22 3.20 18.29
CA ASP A 177 -0.21 2.94 18.42
C ASP A 177 -0.76 2.22 17.18
N ILE A 178 -0.10 2.39 16.03
CA ILE A 178 -0.55 1.92 14.74
C ILE A 178 0.61 1.28 13.99
N VAL A 179 0.37 0.12 13.40
CA VAL A 179 1.28 -0.46 12.41
C VAL A 179 0.55 -0.63 11.08
N GLN A 180 1.03 0.06 10.06
CA GLN A 180 0.39 0.14 8.74
C GLN A 180 1.16 -0.69 7.72
N THR A 181 0.42 -1.45 6.90
CA THR A 181 1.01 -2.15 5.76
C THR A 181 1.25 -1.19 4.61
N CYS A 182 2.27 -1.50 3.79
CA CYS A 182 2.37 -0.99 2.44
C CYS A 182 2.65 -2.18 1.53
N LEU A 183 1.71 -2.49 0.61
CA LEU A 183 1.89 -3.55 -0.38
C LEU A 183 2.06 -4.97 0.19
N LEU A 184 1.28 -5.33 1.20
CA LEU A 184 1.16 -6.71 1.68
C LEU A 184 0.26 -7.52 0.73
N THR A 185 0.71 -7.72 -0.49
CA THR A 185 -0.07 -8.30 -1.58
C THR A 185 0.81 -9.10 -2.54
N PHE A 186 0.19 -9.88 -3.43
CA PHE A 186 0.88 -10.32 -4.63
C PHE A 186 1.09 -9.14 -5.57
N GLY A 187 2.15 -9.19 -6.39
CA GLY A 187 2.31 -8.28 -7.50
C GLY A 187 1.21 -8.46 -8.55
N ALA A 188 0.79 -7.36 -9.13
CA ALA A 188 -0.15 -7.40 -10.25
C ALA A 188 0.51 -7.77 -11.57
N GLY A 189 1.83 -7.90 -11.61
CA GLY A 189 2.56 -8.04 -12.86
C GLY A 189 2.53 -6.76 -13.69
N GLN A 190 3.53 -6.59 -14.55
CA GLN A 190 3.55 -5.41 -15.42
C GLN A 190 3.98 -5.76 -16.82
N PRO A 191 3.28 -5.27 -17.83
CA PRO A 191 3.89 -5.12 -19.11
C PRO A 191 5.08 -4.15 -19.01
N VAL A 192 6.09 -4.48 -19.69
CA VAL A 192 7.49 -4.03 -19.67
C VAL A 192 7.72 -2.50 -19.66
N LYS A 193 6.71 -1.63 -19.65
CA LYS A 193 6.89 -0.20 -19.94
C LYS A 193 6.34 0.80 -18.92
N ALA A 194 5.61 0.37 -17.90
CA ALA A 194 5.05 1.34 -16.96
C ALA A 194 5.26 0.96 -15.51
N PRO A 195 5.54 1.92 -14.61
CA PRO A 195 5.54 1.70 -13.18
C PRO A 195 4.15 1.20 -12.75
N TRP A 196 4.09 0.15 -11.96
CA TRP A 196 2.83 -0.50 -11.57
C TRP A 196 1.83 0.41 -10.84
N PHE A 197 2.27 1.50 -10.23
CA PHE A 197 1.42 2.56 -9.71
C PHE A 197 0.74 3.39 -10.80
N PHE A 198 1.28 3.37 -12.01
CA PHE A 198 0.88 4.22 -13.12
C PHE A 198 0.81 3.43 -14.42
N ALA A 199 0.40 2.16 -14.33
CA ALA A 199 0.21 1.35 -15.53
C ALA A 199 -0.75 2.07 -16.48
N PRO A 200 -0.40 2.27 -17.77
CA PRO A 200 -1.21 3.04 -18.71
C PRO A 200 -2.64 2.53 -18.83
N TRP A 201 -2.87 1.23 -18.61
CA TRP A 201 -4.22 0.65 -18.59
C TRP A 201 -5.04 1.00 -17.35
N MET A 202 -4.46 1.58 -16.31
CA MET A 202 -5.24 2.14 -15.21
C MET A 202 -6.00 3.40 -15.62
N ASP A 203 -5.57 4.04 -16.70
CA ASP A 203 -6.22 5.18 -17.33
C ASP A 203 -7.09 4.78 -18.54
N ILE A 204 -7.18 3.48 -18.85
CA ILE A 204 -8.05 2.97 -19.91
C ILE A 204 -9.50 3.01 -19.44
N GLU A 205 -10.41 3.25 -20.35
CA GLU A 205 -11.87 3.27 -20.11
C GLU A 205 -12.40 1.98 -19.47
N ASN A 206 -11.68 0.87 -19.62
CA ASN A 206 -11.95 -0.39 -18.94
C ASN A 206 -10.82 -0.81 -18.00
N PRO A 207 -10.83 -0.37 -16.74
CA PRO A 207 -9.77 -0.67 -15.78
C PRO A 207 -9.67 -2.16 -15.37
N SER A 208 -10.74 -2.95 -15.48
CA SER A 208 -10.70 -4.39 -15.17
C SER A 208 -9.82 -5.16 -16.14
N MET A 209 -9.77 -4.72 -17.39
CA MET A 209 -8.89 -5.28 -18.41
C MET A 209 -7.41 -5.17 -18.02
N GLY A 210 -6.97 -4.01 -17.53
CA GLY A 210 -5.60 -3.82 -17.07
C GLY A 210 -5.25 -4.73 -15.90
N ALA A 211 -6.20 -4.99 -15.02
CA ALA A 211 -6.00 -5.91 -13.90
C ALA A 211 -5.84 -7.37 -14.37
N ILE A 212 -6.61 -7.82 -15.37
CA ILE A 212 -6.50 -9.16 -15.95
C ILE A 212 -5.17 -9.33 -16.69
N LEU A 213 -4.77 -8.34 -17.50
CA LEU A 213 -3.47 -8.34 -18.17
C LEU A 213 -2.32 -8.37 -17.14
N GLY A 214 -2.45 -7.61 -16.06
CA GLY A 214 -1.51 -7.63 -14.97
C GLY A 214 -1.43 -8.99 -14.26
N LEU A 215 -2.53 -9.74 -14.15
CA LEU A 215 -2.52 -11.11 -13.67
C LEU A 215 -1.81 -12.07 -14.61
N ALA A 216 -1.98 -11.90 -15.91
CA ALA A 216 -1.34 -12.74 -16.92
C ALA A 216 0.19 -12.61 -16.89
N ASP A 217 0.72 -11.42 -16.57
CA ASP A 217 2.15 -11.17 -16.40
C ASP A 217 2.64 -11.31 -14.95
N GLY A 218 1.71 -11.46 -14.03
CA GLY A 218 1.97 -11.50 -12.60
C GLY A 218 2.29 -12.89 -12.09
N GLY A 219 2.26 -12.98 -10.77
CA GLY A 219 2.57 -14.21 -10.04
C GLY A 219 1.60 -14.43 -8.87
N CYS A 220 1.73 -15.56 -8.11
CA CYS A 220 2.94 -16.37 -8.20
C CYS A 220 2.61 -17.81 -8.59
N PHE A 221 3.37 -18.35 -9.51
CA PHE A 221 3.27 -19.74 -9.97
C PHE A 221 4.44 -20.62 -9.49
N CYS A 222 5.08 -20.27 -8.38
CA CYS A 222 6.17 -21.05 -7.78
C CYS A 222 5.66 -22.34 -7.11
N GLU A 223 6.59 -23.23 -6.77
CA GLU A 223 6.27 -24.52 -6.14
C GLU A 223 5.55 -24.37 -4.78
N HIS A 224 5.84 -23.33 -4.01
CA HIS A 224 5.14 -23.05 -2.75
C HIS A 224 3.66 -22.69 -2.98
N CYS A 225 3.39 -21.88 -4.01
CA CYS A 225 2.01 -21.57 -4.42
C CYS A 225 1.29 -22.80 -4.95
N ARG A 226 1.96 -23.62 -5.78
CA ARG A 226 1.42 -24.89 -6.28
C ARG A 226 1.04 -25.84 -5.16
N ALA A 227 1.97 -26.11 -4.26
CA ALA A 227 1.74 -27.02 -3.13
C ALA A 227 0.58 -26.54 -2.23
N LYS A 228 0.52 -25.23 -1.97
CA LYS A 228 -0.53 -24.62 -1.15
C LYS A 228 -1.89 -24.68 -1.86
N ALA A 229 -1.96 -24.38 -3.14
CA ALA A 229 -3.19 -24.46 -3.93
C ALA A 229 -3.76 -25.88 -3.96
N ILE A 230 -2.92 -26.90 -4.23
CA ILE A 230 -3.32 -28.30 -4.20
C ILE A 230 -3.82 -28.70 -2.80
N LYS A 231 -3.10 -28.32 -1.74
CA LYS A 231 -3.52 -28.55 -0.35
C LYS A 231 -4.91 -27.99 -0.04
N TRP A 232 -5.26 -26.88 -0.65
CA TRP A 232 -6.57 -26.22 -0.47
C TRP A 232 -7.65 -26.70 -1.44
N GLY A 233 -7.34 -27.67 -2.32
CA GLY A 233 -8.29 -28.28 -3.23
C GLY A 233 -8.52 -27.52 -4.54
N TYR A 234 -7.64 -26.57 -4.88
CA TYR A 234 -7.68 -25.92 -6.18
C TYR A 234 -7.13 -26.84 -7.27
N ASP A 235 -7.74 -26.80 -8.44
CA ASP A 235 -7.23 -27.45 -9.65
C ASP A 235 -6.09 -26.60 -10.25
N TRP A 236 -4.88 -26.86 -9.77
CA TRP A 236 -3.70 -26.10 -10.17
C TRP A 236 -3.37 -26.22 -11.66
N GLU A 237 -3.58 -27.40 -12.26
CA GLU A 237 -3.29 -27.61 -13.68
C GLU A 237 -4.25 -26.78 -14.56
N ARG A 238 -5.52 -26.71 -14.18
CA ARG A 238 -6.49 -25.80 -14.84
C ARG A 238 -6.11 -24.32 -14.66
N ILE A 239 -5.72 -23.92 -13.46
CA ILE A 239 -5.25 -22.53 -13.21
C ILE A 239 -4.08 -22.20 -14.15
N VAL A 240 -3.08 -23.07 -14.21
CA VAL A 240 -1.89 -22.85 -15.08
C VAL A 240 -2.27 -22.85 -16.56
N HIS A 241 -3.12 -23.78 -17.01
CA HIS A 241 -3.59 -23.85 -18.38
C HIS A 241 -4.30 -22.55 -18.81
N ASP A 242 -5.28 -22.12 -18.04
CA ASP A 242 -6.08 -20.95 -18.37
C ASP A 242 -5.24 -19.66 -18.32
N MET A 243 -4.39 -19.52 -17.31
CA MET A 243 -3.49 -18.35 -17.19
C MET A 243 -2.44 -18.31 -18.32
N LYS A 244 -1.91 -19.45 -18.77
CA LYS A 244 -1.03 -19.52 -19.94
C LYS A 244 -1.75 -19.12 -21.23
N THR A 245 -3.00 -19.53 -21.39
CA THR A 245 -3.81 -19.17 -22.54
C THR A 245 -4.05 -17.65 -22.59
N ILE A 246 -4.49 -17.07 -21.47
CA ILE A 246 -4.69 -15.60 -21.36
C ILE A 246 -3.38 -14.85 -21.62
N HIS A 247 -2.27 -15.31 -21.04
CA HIS A 247 -0.94 -14.71 -21.26
C HIS A 247 -0.54 -14.77 -22.74
N ALA A 248 -0.71 -15.92 -23.40
CA ALA A 248 -0.37 -16.09 -24.79
C ALA A 248 -1.20 -15.17 -25.71
N ILE A 249 -2.51 -15.08 -25.49
CA ILE A 249 -3.39 -14.19 -26.25
C ILE A 249 -2.98 -12.72 -26.02
N ALA A 250 -2.77 -12.32 -24.79
CA ALA A 250 -2.41 -10.94 -24.44
C ALA A 250 -1.08 -10.49 -25.06
N HIS A 251 -0.10 -11.39 -25.17
CA HIS A 251 1.22 -11.08 -25.72
C HIS A 251 1.35 -11.31 -27.22
N ALA A 252 0.63 -12.28 -27.80
CA ALA A 252 0.68 -12.54 -29.24
C ALA A 252 -0.08 -11.47 -30.03
N THR A 253 -1.22 -11.03 -29.52
CA THR A 253 -2.11 -10.10 -30.21
C THR A 253 -2.73 -9.12 -29.20
N PRO A 254 -1.93 -8.21 -28.60
CA PRO A 254 -2.42 -7.35 -27.52
C PRO A 254 -3.62 -6.50 -27.95
N TYR A 255 -3.70 -6.08 -29.22
CA TYR A 255 -4.87 -5.36 -29.73
C TYR A 255 -6.08 -6.28 -29.89
N ALA A 256 -5.91 -7.50 -30.41
CA ALA A 256 -7.01 -8.44 -30.54
C ALA A 256 -7.58 -8.89 -29.18
N PHE A 257 -6.74 -9.03 -28.17
CA PHE A 257 -7.22 -9.28 -26.82
C PHE A 257 -7.97 -8.06 -26.26
N GLN A 258 -7.49 -6.87 -26.53
CA GLN A 258 -8.17 -5.63 -26.21
C GLN A 258 -9.52 -5.54 -26.93
N ASP A 259 -9.54 -5.81 -28.23
CA ASP A 259 -10.77 -5.81 -29.01
C ASP A 259 -11.77 -6.86 -28.52
N TYR A 260 -11.31 -8.07 -28.21
CA TYR A 260 -12.14 -9.12 -27.60
C TYR A 260 -12.78 -8.67 -26.29
N LEU A 261 -12.02 -8.07 -25.40
CA LEU A 261 -12.53 -7.54 -24.16
C LEU A 261 -13.49 -6.37 -24.38
N MET A 262 -13.21 -5.54 -25.38
CA MET A 262 -14.03 -4.42 -25.78
C MET A 262 -15.34 -4.89 -26.40
N GLU A 263 -15.33 -5.84 -27.32
CA GLU A 263 -16.53 -6.38 -27.94
C GLU A 263 -17.50 -7.01 -26.94
N ASN A 264 -16.97 -7.68 -25.92
CA ASN A 264 -17.79 -8.32 -24.89
C ASN A 264 -18.25 -7.37 -23.77
N ASN A 265 -17.75 -6.14 -23.75
CA ASN A 265 -17.96 -5.22 -22.63
C ASN A 265 -18.51 -3.85 -23.01
N LEU A 266 -18.41 -3.50 -24.27
CA LEU A 266 -18.51 -2.14 -24.77
C LEU A 266 -19.80 -1.41 -24.49
N THR A 267 -20.88 -2.14 -24.32
CA THR A 267 -22.21 -1.51 -24.22
C THR A 267 -22.73 -1.43 -22.81
N LEU A 268 -22.05 -2.06 -21.82
CA LEU A 268 -22.66 -2.33 -20.53
C LEU A 268 -21.77 -1.99 -19.31
N GLY A 269 -20.57 -1.43 -19.53
CA GLY A 269 -19.63 -1.13 -18.45
C GLY A 269 -18.90 -2.39 -17.95
N SER A 270 -17.88 -2.18 -17.18
CA SER A 270 -16.79 -3.11 -16.83
C SER A 270 -17.16 -4.50 -16.28
N ASN A 271 -18.37 -4.70 -15.77
CA ASN A 271 -18.67 -5.90 -14.98
C ASN A 271 -18.99 -7.15 -15.80
N LEU A 272 -19.43 -7.01 -17.05
CA LEU A 272 -19.83 -8.16 -17.88
C LEU A 272 -18.66 -8.86 -18.56
N THR A 273 -17.60 -8.13 -18.90
CA THR A 273 -16.40 -8.72 -19.50
C THR A 273 -15.73 -9.68 -18.52
N ASP A 274 -15.63 -9.29 -17.24
CA ASP A 274 -15.02 -10.12 -16.21
C ASP A 274 -15.83 -11.41 -16.06
N CYS A 275 -17.16 -11.33 -16.07
CA CYS A 275 -18.01 -12.51 -15.97
C CYS A 275 -17.81 -13.48 -17.14
N MET A 276 -17.69 -13.00 -18.36
CA MET A 276 -17.48 -13.87 -19.53
C MET A 276 -16.12 -14.56 -19.47
N LEU A 277 -15.06 -13.83 -19.11
CA LEU A 277 -13.73 -14.42 -18.94
C LEU A 277 -13.68 -15.49 -17.86
N TYR A 278 -14.38 -15.31 -16.75
CA TYR A 278 -14.45 -16.30 -15.68
C TYR A 278 -15.23 -17.56 -16.09
N ILE A 279 -16.17 -17.44 -17.03
CA ILE A 279 -16.90 -18.59 -17.61
C ILE A 279 -16.00 -19.34 -18.59
N GLU A 280 -15.30 -18.62 -19.46
CA GLU A 280 -14.43 -19.22 -20.47
C GLU A 280 -13.13 -19.80 -19.87
N TYR A 281 -12.60 -19.09 -18.86
CA TYR A 281 -11.35 -19.45 -18.16
C TYR A 281 -11.59 -19.55 -16.65
N PRO A 282 -12.27 -20.61 -16.17
CA PRO A 282 -12.59 -20.73 -14.74
C PRO A 282 -11.37 -20.80 -13.84
N GLY A 283 -10.21 -21.24 -14.35
CA GLY A 283 -8.93 -21.20 -13.65
C GLY A 283 -8.46 -19.79 -13.29
N LEU A 284 -8.88 -18.76 -14.06
CA LEU A 284 -8.64 -17.35 -13.70
C LEU A 284 -9.34 -16.97 -12.39
N LEU A 285 -10.61 -17.35 -12.23
CA LEU A 285 -11.35 -17.09 -10.99
C LEU A 285 -10.77 -17.86 -9.81
N ASP A 286 -10.37 -19.12 -10.04
CA ASP A 286 -9.74 -19.93 -9.01
C ASP A 286 -8.37 -19.38 -8.60
N PHE A 287 -7.62 -18.83 -9.53
CA PHE A 287 -6.36 -18.15 -9.23
C PHE A 287 -6.56 -16.89 -8.37
N ILE A 288 -7.57 -16.08 -8.65
CA ILE A 288 -7.92 -14.91 -7.83
C ILE A 288 -8.33 -15.36 -6.43
N LYS A 289 -9.20 -16.37 -6.31
CA LYS A 289 -9.61 -16.91 -5.01
C LYS A 289 -8.42 -17.44 -4.20
N PHE A 290 -7.53 -18.19 -4.86
CA PHE A 290 -6.30 -18.69 -4.24
C PHE A 290 -5.43 -17.57 -3.70
N ARG A 291 -5.25 -16.49 -4.46
CA ARG A 291 -4.49 -15.30 -4.03
C ARG A 291 -5.14 -14.62 -2.83
N ILE A 292 -6.46 -14.43 -2.87
CA ILE A 292 -7.23 -13.86 -1.74
C ILE A 292 -7.05 -14.72 -0.49
N GLN A 293 -7.21 -16.02 -0.59
CA GLN A 293 -7.05 -16.93 0.55
C GLN A 293 -5.62 -16.89 1.10
N SER A 294 -4.60 -16.84 0.22
CA SER A 294 -3.19 -16.75 0.62
C SER A 294 -2.88 -15.49 1.41
N ILE A 295 -3.35 -14.35 0.93
CA ILE A 295 -3.12 -13.07 1.60
C ILE A 295 -3.94 -12.95 2.89
N THR A 296 -5.17 -13.46 2.90
CA THR A 296 -6.00 -13.51 4.11
C THR A 296 -5.32 -14.31 5.23
N GLU A 297 -4.71 -15.47 4.90
CA GLU A 297 -3.94 -16.25 5.87
C GLU A 297 -2.75 -15.45 6.42
N LEU A 298 -2.00 -14.77 5.56
CA LEU A 298 -0.89 -13.93 5.98
C LEU A 298 -1.34 -12.79 6.91
N PHE A 299 -2.47 -12.13 6.58
CA PHE A 299 -3.05 -11.10 7.45
C PHE A 299 -3.44 -11.67 8.82
N ALA A 300 -4.04 -12.86 8.85
CA ALA A 300 -4.41 -13.52 10.09
C ALA A 300 -3.20 -13.79 11.00
N ASP A 301 -2.10 -14.27 10.42
CA ASP A 301 -0.88 -14.57 11.17
C ASP A 301 -0.19 -13.29 11.67
N ILE A 302 -0.12 -12.24 10.86
CA ILE A 302 0.42 -10.95 11.27
C ILE A 302 -0.46 -10.32 12.35
N TYR A 303 -1.78 -10.27 12.15
CA TYR A 303 -2.74 -9.73 13.11
C TYR A 303 -2.58 -10.37 14.48
N LYS A 304 -2.57 -11.70 14.53
CA LYS A 304 -2.32 -12.45 15.77
C LYS A 304 -1.00 -12.05 16.41
N SER A 305 0.07 -12.01 15.63
CA SER A 305 1.42 -11.72 16.11
C SER A 305 1.56 -10.31 16.70
N VAL A 306 1.00 -9.29 16.05
CA VAL A 306 1.09 -7.90 16.54
C VAL A 306 0.23 -7.67 17.78
N HIS A 307 -0.95 -8.29 17.88
CA HIS A 307 -1.80 -8.20 19.06
C HIS A 307 -1.26 -8.99 20.26
N GLU A 308 -0.51 -10.08 20.01
CA GLU A 308 0.27 -10.75 21.05
C GLU A 308 1.43 -9.87 21.57
N ALA A 309 2.07 -9.09 20.67
CA ALA A 309 3.14 -8.18 21.06
C ALA A 309 2.63 -6.97 21.86
N LYS A 310 1.51 -6.38 21.41
CA LYS A 310 0.90 -5.20 22.04
C LYS A 310 -0.63 -5.26 21.90
N PRO A 311 -1.36 -5.68 22.92
CA PRO A 311 -2.82 -5.61 22.92
C PRO A 311 -3.30 -4.19 22.67
N GLY A 312 -4.27 -4.03 21.75
CA GLY A 312 -4.84 -2.72 21.39
C GLY A 312 -4.07 -1.93 20.33
N ILE A 313 -3.03 -2.53 19.74
CA ILE A 313 -2.41 -1.96 18.52
C ILE A 313 -3.43 -1.89 17.39
N ASP A 314 -3.40 -0.82 16.58
CA ASP A 314 -4.15 -0.74 15.32
C ASP A 314 -3.30 -1.36 14.20
N PHE A 315 -3.65 -2.55 13.74
CA PHE A 315 -3.08 -3.15 12.54
C PHE A 315 -3.87 -2.70 11.32
N ARG A 316 -3.25 -1.88 10.49
CA ARG A 316 -3.90 -1.16 9.39
C ARG A 316 -3.47 -1.65 8.02
N TYR A 317 -4.45 -2.00 7.19
CA TYR A 317 -4.20 -2.22 5.77
C TYR A 317 -4.22 -0.91 5.00
N ASN A 318 -3.19 -0.66 4.20
CA ASN A 318 -3.10 0.49 3.31
C ASN A 318 -3.40 0.07 1.87
N ASN A 319 -4.55 0.47 1.34
CA ASN A 319 -4.99 0.11 0.00
C ASN A 319 -4.45 1.10 -1.03
N HIS A 320 -3.57 0.61 -1.92
CA HIS A 320 -2.97 1.39 -3.02
C HIS A 320 -3.54 1.05 -4.39
N VAL A 321 -4.43 0.06 -4.48
CA VAL A 321 -4.86 -0.48 -5.77
C VAL A 321 -6.37 -0.35 -5.96
N ARG A 322 -6.77 -0.09 -7.18
CA ARG A 322 -8.17 0.09 -7.58
C ARG A 322 -8.97 -1.21 -7.49
N TYR A 323 -8.33 -2.31 -7.89
CA TYR A 323 -8.89 -3.66 -7.90
C TYR A 323 -8.05 -4.58 -7.02
N PRO A 324 -8.19 -4.45 -5.70
CA PRO A 324 -7.33 -5.16 -4.76
C PRO A 324 -7.51 -6.69 -4.83
N GLU A 325 -8.65 -7.17 -5.31
CA GLU A 325 -8.94 -8.59 -5.48
C GLU A 325 -7.91 -9.28 -6.38
N TYR A 326 -7.46 -8.60 -7.44
CA TYR A 326 -6.43 -9.12 -8.34
C TYR A 326 -5.05 -9.21 -7.70
N THR A 327 -4.81 -8.50 -6.61
CA THR A 327 -3.57 -8.59 -5.84
C THR A 327 -3.70 -9.47 -4.60
N GLY A 328 -4.85 -10.09 -4.42
CA GLY A 328 -5.14 -11.00 -3.33
C GLY A 328 -5.84 -10.37 -2.12
N ILE A 329 -6.38 -9.16 -2.25
CA ILE A 329 -7.13 -8.51 -1.17
C ILE A 329 -8.63 -8.54 -1.46
N SER A 330 -9.36 -9.15 -0.55
CA SER A 330 -10.81 -8.97 -0.41
C SER A 330 -11.08 -8.28 0.92
N PHE A 331 -11.66 -7.10 0.89
CA PHE A 331 -11.94 -6.35 2.12
C PHE A 331 -12.82 -7.13 3.10
N LYS A 332 -13.74 -7.96 2.59
CA LYS A 332 -14.58 -8.81 3.42
C LYS A 332 -13.78 -9.91 4.13
N ASP A 333 -12.81 -10.50 3.42
CA ASP A 333 -12.07 -11.63 3.96
C ASP A 333 -10.96 -11.18 4.93
N ILE A 334 -10.35 -10.00 4.70
CA ILE A 334 -9.36 -9.44 5.63
C ILE A 334 -9.99 -8.70 6.82
N ALA A 335 -11.27 -8.32 6.77
CA ALA A 335 -11.93 -7.56 7.84
C ALA A 335 -11.75 -8.13 9.26
N PRO A 336 -11.78 -9.47 9.48
CA PRO A 336 -11.50 -10.05 10.80
C PRO A 336 -10.05 -9.84 11.27
N TYR A 337 -9.14 -9.51 10.37
CA TYR A 337 -7.68 -9.48 10.58
C TYR A 337 -7.07 -8.09 10.34
N VAL A 338 -7.87 -7.05 10.48
CA VAL A 338 -7.43 -5.65 10.50
C VAL A 338 -8.28 -4.88 11.50
N ASP A 339 -7.74 -3.81 12.08
CA ASP A 339 -8.49 -2.90 12.95
C ASP A 339 -8.98 -1.70 12.16
N SER A 340 -8.24 -1.32 11.12
CA SER A 340 -8.60 -0.23 10.24
C SER A 340 -8.10 -0.44 8.81
N VAL A 341 -8.66 0.31 7.87
CA VAL A 341 -8.22 0.35 6.47
C VAL A 341 -8.00 1.79 6.05
N ARG A 342 -6.85 2.05 5.44
CA ARG A 342 -6.54 3.32 4.79
C ARG A 342 -6.73 3.19 3.29
N GLU A 343 -7.43 4.14 2.70
CA GLU A 343 -7.56 4.32 1.26
C GLU A 343 -6.53 5.35 0.79
N SER A 344 -5.78 5.05 -0.28
CA SER A 344 -4.65 5.86 -0.77
C SER A 344 -4.94 6.55 -2.11
N ASP A 345 -6.15 7.04 -2.33
CA ASP A 345 -6.44 7.88 -3.49
C ASP A 345 -5.99 9.33 -3.24
N TYR A 346 -5.18 9.83 -4.16
CA TYR A 346 -4.65 11.19 -4.16
C TYR A 346 -5.18 11.98 -5.37
N SER A 347 -6.50 11.96 -5.57
CA SER A 347 -7.18 12.62 -6.70
C SER A 347 -6.88 14.12 -6.79
N GLU A 348 -6.62 14.77 -5.65
CA GLU A 348 -6.27 16.19 -5.59
C GLU A 348 -5.02 16.50 -6.43
N GLN A 349 -4.03 15.61 -6.45
CA GLN A 349 -2.81 15.77 -7.27
C GLN A 349 -3.06 15.66 -8.77
N ARG A 350 -4.15 15.01 -9.16
CA ARG A 350 -4.54 14.82 -10.57
C ARG A 350 -5.55 15.86 -11.04
N GLY A 351 -5.84 16.87 -10.24
CA GLY A 351 -6.86 17.86 -10.54
C GLY A 351 -8.30 17.39 -10.37
N ALA A 352 -8.50 16.21 -9.78
CA ALA A 352 -9.81 15.61 -9.52
C ALA A 352 -10.78 15.70 -10.70
N PRO A 353 -10.43 15.23 -11.92
CA PRO A 353 -11.22 15.44 -13.12
C PRO A 353 -12.61 14.81 -13.03
N ASP A 354 -12.77 13.80 -12.18
CA ASP A 354 -14.00 13.09 -11.89
C ASP A 354 -14.77 13.66 -10.67
N LYS A 355 -14.39 14.83 -10.19
CA LYS A 355 -15.00 15.43 -8.97
C LYS A 355 -14.99 14.48 -7.76
N PHE A 356 -13.91 13.75 -7.59
CA PHE A 356 -13.73 12.75 -6.52
C PHE A 356 -14.72 11.57 -6.54
N VAL A 357 -15.40 11.32 -7.64
CA VAL A 357 -16.31 10.16 -7.77
C VAL A 357 -15.57 8.86 -7.51
N PHE A 358 -14.37 8.72 -8.06
CA PHE A 358 -13.55 7.54 -7.86
C PHE A 358 -13.18 7.33 -6.37
N LYS A 359 -12.67 8.35 -5.69
CA LYS A 359 -12.35 8.32 -4.26
C LYS A 359 -13.57 7.89 -3.43
N ARG A 360 -14.72 8.50 -3.67
CA ARG A 360 -15.97 8.19 -3.03
C ARG A 360 -16.40 6.73 -3.22
N ASN A 361 -16.34 6.24 -4.46
CA ASN A 361 -16.70 4.86 -4.80
C ASN A 361 -15.78 3.85 -4.11
N THR A 362 -14.47 4.13 -4.06
CA THR A 362 -13.49 3.28 -3.37
C THR A 362 -13.76 3.23 -1.87
N LEU A 363 -14.02 4.38 -1.23
CA LEU A 363 -14.38 4.43 0.20
C LEU A 363 -15.64 3.62 0.49
N HIS A 364 -16.67 3.76 -0.33
CA HIS A 364 -17.90 2.97 -0.18
C HIS A 364 -17.67 1.46 -0.39
N LYS A 365 -16.81 1.08 -1.34
CA LYS A 365 -16.40 -0.31 -1.56
C LYS A 365 -15.70 -0.88 -0.33
N ILE A 366 -14.73 -0.14 0.22
CA ILE A 366 -14.02 -0.54 1.43
C ILE A 366 -14.99 -0.68 2.60
N ARG A 367 -15.80 0.36 2.88
CA ARG A 367 -16.78 0.36 3.98
C ARG A 367 -17.73 -0.84 3.89
N ARG A 368 -18.23 -1.16 2.70
CA ARG A 368 -19.08 -2.32 2.47
C ARG A 368 -18.39 -3.66 2.80
N GLY A 369 -17.07 -3.73 2.57
CA GLY A 369 -16.29 -4.93 2.88
C GLY A 369 -15.94 -5.08 4.36
N ILE A 370 -15.46 -3.99 4.99
CA ILE A 370 -14.97 -4.02 6.38
C ILE A 370 -16.07 -3.82 7.44
N GLY A 371 -17.28 -3.35 7.06
CA GLY A 371 -18.33 -3.00 8.03
C GLY A 371 -18.13 -1.63 8.67
N PHE A 372 -18.85 -1.37 9.76
CA PHE A 372 -18.81 -0.11 10.50
C PHE A 372 -18.11 -0.21 11.85
N ASP A 373 -17.64 -1.37 12.23
CA ASP A 373 -16.87 -1.65 13.44
C ASP A 373 -15.37 -1.45 13.27
N LYS A 374 -14.93 -1.25 12.03
CA LYS A 374 -13.54 -0.96 11.65
C LYS A 374 -13.38 0.49 11.20
N ASP A 375 -12.24 1.10 11.52
CA ASP A 375 -11.98 2.47 11.13
C ASP A 375 -11.59 2.56 9.64
N LEU A 376 -12.12 3.57 8.95
CA LEU A 376 -11.84 3.88 7.55
C LEU A 376 -11.13 5.23 7.47
N ILE A 377 -9.89 5.20 7.01
CA ILE A 377 -9.04 6.38 6.87
C ILE A 377 -8.93 6.74 5.39
N SER A 378 -9.18 7.99 5.03
CA SER A 378 -9.00 8.45 3.65
C SER A 378 -7.72 9.24 3.48
N ALA A 379 -6.98 8.96 2.41
CA ALA A 379 -5.87 9.80 2.01
C ALA A 379 -6.35 11.16 1.48
N LEU A 380 -5.51 12.16 1.68
CA LEU A 380 -5.67 13.51 1.17
C LEU A 380 -4.30 14.00 0.68
N ALA A 381 -4.22 14.44 -0.58
CA ALA A 381 -2.96 14.90 -1.14
C ALA A 381 -2.60 16.29 -0.63
N VAL A 382 -1.33 16.43 -0.24
CA VAL A 382 -0.74 17.72 0.19
C VAL A 382 0.46 18.13 -0.68
N ARG A 383 0.78 17.35 -1.70
CA ARG A 383 1.91 17.59 -2.61
C ARG A 383 1.65 18.74 -3.58
N PRO A 384 2.69 19.29 -4.22
CA PRO A 384 2.62 20.52 -5.04
C PRO A 384 1.56 20.55 -6.14
N ASN A 385 1.19 19.39 -6.67
CA ASN A 385 0.18 19.31 -7.74
C ASN A 385 -1.27 19.42 -7.23
N ALA A 386 -1.49 19.29 -5.92
CA ALA A 386 -2.77 19.63 -5.32
C ALA A 386 -2.91 21.15 -5.18
N THR A 387 -4.12 21.67 -5.13
CA THR A 387 -4.37 23.08 -4.81
C THR A 387 -5.15 23.21 -3.51
N PRO A 388 -5.01 24.32 -2.78
CA PRO A 388 -5.82 24.57 -1.58
C PRO A 388 -7.33 24.43 -1.81
N GLU A 389 -7.83 24.81 -2.98
CA GLU A 389 -9.23 24.69 -3.38
C GLU A 389 -9.63 23.22 -3.47
N LEU A 390 -8.88 22.42 -4.23
CA LEU A 390 -9.14 20.97 -4.38
C LEU A 390 -9.06 20.22 -3.06
N ILE A 391 -8.16 20.62 -2.17
CA ILE A 391 -8.05 20.05 -0.82
C ILE A 391 -9.35 20.32 -0.04
N ARG A 392 -9.84 21.56 -0.04
CA ARG A 392 -11.11 21.91 0.63
C ARG A 392 -12.31 21.21 0.00
N GLU A 393 -12.42 21.18 -1.34
CA GLU A 393 -13.49 20.46 -2.04
C GLU A 393 -13.49 18.98 -1.67
N SER A 394 -12.30 18.34 -1.63
CA SER A 394 -12.15 16.94 -1.22
C SER A 394 -12.66 16.71 0.19
N LEU A 395 -12.35 17.59 1.14
CA LEU A 395 -12.85 17.51 2.51
C LEU A 395 -14.37 17.58 2.57
N GLY A 396 -15.00 18.41 1.73
CA GLY A 396 -16.46 18.46 1.59
C GLY A 396 -17.08 17.14 1.12
N VAL A 397 -16.40 16.46 0.19
CA VAL A 397 -16.80 15.11 -0.27
C VAL A 397 -16.60 14.07 0.84
N LEU A 398 -15.42 14.09 1.48
CA LEU A 398 -15.06 13.14 2.54
C LEU A 398 -15.98 13.26 3.76
N ALA A 399 -16.47 14.46 4.07
CA ALA A 399 -17.44 14.68 5.13
C ALA A 399 -18.76 13.89 4.95
N GLN A 400 -19.03 13.41 3.74
CA GLN A 400 -20.21 12.63 3.38
C GLN A 400 -19.93 11.13 3.23
N CYS A 401 -18.67 10.70 3.32
CA CYS A 401 -18.28 9.31 3.05
C CYS A 401 -18.21 8.41 4.27
N GLY A 402 -18.52 8.92 5.48
CA GLY A 402 -18.47 8.12 6.70
C GLY A 402 -17.07 7.60 7.04
N ILE A 403 -16.05 8.42 6.85
CA ILE A 403 -14.67 8.12 7.24
C ILE A 403 -14.46 8.40 8.73
N ASP A 404 -13.47 7.71 9.31
CA ASP A 404 -13.09 7.86 10.73
C ASP A 404 -11.78 8.64 10.89
N GLY A 405 -11.07 8.91 9.79
CA GLY A 405 -9.83 9.68 9.83
C GLY A 405 -9.32 10.13 8.47
N LEU A 406 -8.34 11.02 8.51
CA LEU A 406 -7.64 11.57 7.36
C LEU A 406 -6.15 11.22 7.43
N SER A 407 -5.55 10.93 6.28
CA SER A 407 -4.12 10.75 6.13
C SER A 407 -3.58 11.67 5.05
N LEU A 408 -2.78 12.66 5.45
CA LEU A 408 -2.34 13.77 4.61
C LEU A 408 -1.22 13.41 3.61
N GLY A 409 -0.92 12.12 3.46
CA GLY A 409 0.22 11.69 2.66
C GLY A 409 1.55 12.05 3.32
N HIS A 410 2.57 12.25 2.50
CA HIS A 410 3.93 12.51 2.98
C HIS A 410 4.19 13.99 3.18
N TYR A 411 4.72 14.34 4.33
CA TYR A 411 5.05 15.70 4.73
C TYR A 411 6.12 16.35 3.85
N ASP A 412 7.08 15.56 3.35
CA ASP A 412 8.19 16.02 2.52
C ASP A 412 7.77 16.88 1.31
N GLY A 413 6.61 16.61 0.75
CA GLY A 413 6.05 17.32 -0.40
C GLY A 413 4.95 18.33 -0.06
N ALA A 414 4.64 18.55 1.22
CA ALA A 414 3.56 19.44 1.62
C ALA A 414 3.95 20.92 1.50
N HIS A 415 3.18 21.70 0.75
CA HIS A 415 3.24 23.16 0.90
C HIS A 415 2.51 23.59 2.17
N MET A 416 3.01 24.63 2.84
CA MET A 416 2.38 25.11 4.09
C MET A 416 0.95 25.59 3.86
N GLU A 417 0.66 26.19 2.71
CA GLU A 417 -0.70 26.59 2.31
C GLU A 417 -1.66 25.40 2.15
N HIS A 418 -1.15 24.22 1.78
CA HIS A 418 -1.96 22.98 1.71
C HIS A 418 -2.35 22.50 3.11
N LEU A 419 -1.41 22.58 4.07
CA LEU A 419 -1.70 22.27 5.47
C LEU A 419 -2.74 23.24 6.05
N ASP A 420 -2.61 24.53 5.76
CA ASP A 420 -3.57 25.56 6.16
C ASP A 420 -4.96 25.31 5.55
N ALA A 421 -5.01 24.88 4.27
CA ALA A 421 -6.26 24.54 3.58
C ALA A 421 -6.99 23.34 4.23
N ILE A 422 -6.25 22.40 4.82
CA ILE A 422 -6.85 21.29 5.56
C ILE A 422 -7.60 21.81 6.79
N LYS A 423 -6.94 22.62 7.60
CA LYS A 423 -7.55 23.22 8.80
C LYS A 423 -8.78 24.07 8.45
N GLN A 424 -8.67 24.87 7.38
CA GLN A 424 -9.77 25.67 6.86
C GLN A 424 -10.97 24.79 6.42
N GLY A 425 -10.70 23.77 5.59
CA GLY A 425 -11.73 22.88 5.09
C GLY A 425 -12.36 22.03 6.20
N MET A 426 -11.60 21.59 7.19
CA MET A 426 -12.18 20.93 8.38
C MET A 426 -13.15 21.85 9.12
N SER A 427 -12.81 23.14 9.27
CA SER A 427 -13.72 24.12 9.86
C SER A 427 -14.96 24.37 8.99
N GLU A 428 -14.77 24.54 7.69
CA GLU A 428 -15.83 24.81 6.71
C GLU A 428 -16.88 23.71 6.69
N TYR A 429 -16.45 22.44 6.74
CA TYR A 429 -17.33 21.26 6.69
C TYR A 429 -17.64 20.65 8.06
N ASN A 430 -17.35 21.35 9.15
CA ASN A 430 -17.60 20.90 10.53
C ASN A 430 -17.00 19.51 10.81
N ILE A 431 -15.75 19.27 10.38
CA ILE A 431 -15.00 18.06 10.69
C ILE A 431 -14.25 18.27 11.99
N THR A 432 -14.57 17.49 13.01
CA THR A 432 -14.02 17.64 14.37
C THR A 432 -13.33 16.36 14.81
N ILE A 433 -12.14 16.50 15.38
CA ILE A 433 -11.41 15.36 15.95
C ILE A 433 -12.00 15.09 17.35
N VAL A 434 -12.45 13.85 17.56
CA VAL A 434 -12.85 13.39 18.89
C VAL A 434 -11.61 13.02 19.70
N LYS A 435 -11.62 13.43 20.97
CA LYS A 435 -10.54 13.13 21.91
C LYS A 435 -10.68 11.73 22.50
#